data_023383f92afbe1b942a35e10eccf3e11
#
_entry.id   023383f92afbe1b942a35e10eccf3e11
#
_cell.length_a   1.000
_cell.length_b   1.000
_cell.length_c   1.000
_cell.angle_alpha   90.00
_cell.angle_beta   90.00
_cell.angle_gamma   90.00
#
_symmetry.space_group_name_H-M   'P 1'
#
loop_
_entity.id
_entity.type
_entity.pdbx_description
1 polymer ?
#
loop_
_entity_poly.entity_id
_entity_poly.type
_entity_poly.pdbx_seq_one_letter_code
_entity_poly.pdbx_strand_id
1 'polypeptide(L)'
;MMRMKILGFLALPLALIGCDTLPGGSNAKGEWPYASLGNKTPLLIAHRGASGHLPEHTLEGYQRALNDGADCIEPDLVFSKDGVLVVRHDTFLSTTTDVASRPEFASRKRKSPDPEFSDKEDWWAADFTLAELKTLRAIQSFKGRPKTFDGLYQIPTFDEVLELAKSRVTVTSEPVCVYPEAKSPAYHAGIGHADMAEKILASLKKHGMDGAGSRVFIQSFEPDFVKKIDGMTGLPVVMLVADKAGLDAAMAMPGAPFWQGLGPNIGMLRDADGKSTGVIEAAHAKGIPVHPWTFRDDQPIGGKPIATSMKEFFALGIDGFFTDFAITGYAVRNDVLHGAE
;
A
#
# COMPACT_ATOMS: atom_id res chain seq x y z
N MET A 1 65.19 46.06 -20.25
CA MET A 1 64.74 45.32 -19.06
C MET A 1 63.39 45.88 -18.62
N MET A 2 62.35 45.23 -19.03
CA MET A 2 60.96 45.69 -18.84
C MET A 2 60.30 44.78 -17.71
N ARG A 3 59.95 45.41 -16.61
CA ARG A 3 59.31 44.74 -15.50
C ARG A 3 57.77 44.63 -15.70
N MET A 4 57.29 43.46 -15.89
CA MET A 4 55.87 43.16 -16.03
C MET A 4 55.21 43.12 -14.63
N LYS A 5 54.16 43.96 -14.42
CA LYS A 5 53.33 43.96 -13.20
C LYS A 5 52.24 42.93 -13.35
N ILE A 6 52.17 41.96 -12.45
CA ILE A 6 51.09 40.99 -12.35
C ILE A 6 49.95 41.63 -11.57
N LEU A 7 48.77 41.80 -12.22
CA LEU A 7 47.51 42.15 -11.56
C LEU A 7 46.89 40.89 -10.96
N GLY A 8 46.75 40.87 -9.63
CA GLY A 8 46.02 39.83 -8.94
C GLY A 8 44.50 40.03 -9.07
N PHE A 9 43.80 39.03 -9.59
CA PHE A 9 42.35 38.98 -9.57
C PHE A 9 41.87 38.45 -8.19
N LEU A 10 41.15 39.30 -7.45
CA LEU A 10 40.40 38.92 -6.27
C LEU A 10 39.12 38.22 -6.75
N ALA A 11 39.00 36.92 -6.48
CA ALA A 11 37.75 36.18 -6.65
C ALA A 11 36.84 36.38 -5.40
N LEU A 12 35.73 37.08 -5.61
CA LEU A 12 34.64 37.11 -4.62
C LEU A 12 33.91 35.76 -4.62
N PRO A 13 33.60 35.18 -3.45
CA PRO A 13 32.74 34.03 -3.40
C PRO A 13 31.30 34.47 -3.69
N LEU A 14 30.71 33.90 -4.76
CA LEU A 14 29.29 33.98 -5.03
C LEU A 14 28.56 33.14 -3.98
N ALA A 15 27.90 33.79 -3.04
CA ALA A 15 26.96 33.11 -2.12
C ALA A 15 25.76 32.65 -2.96
N LEU A 16 25.64 31.34 -3.16
CA LEU A 16 24.41 30.70 -3.64
C LEU A 16 23.34 30.91 -2.56
N ILE A 17 22.45 31.86 -2.78
CA ILE A 17 21.21 31.99 -2.07
C ILE A 17 20.39 30.76 -2.48
N GLY A 18 20.27 29.77 -1.57
CA GLY A 18 19.38 28.67 -1.72
C GLY A 18 17.95 29.21 -1.83
N CYS A 19 17.32 28.97 -2.97
CA CYS A 19 15.89 29.21 -3.14
C CYS A 19 15.18 28.17 -2.28
N ASP A 20 14.73 28.57 -1.07
CA ASP A 20 13.78 27.79 -0.29
C ASP A 20 12.48 27.71 -1.11
N THR A 21 12.32 26.62 -1.85
CA THR A 21 11.06 26.28 -2.49
C THR A 21 10.09 25.89 -1.37
N LEU A 22 9.02 26.67 -1.20
CA LEU A 22 7.91 26.37 -0.32
C LEU A 22 7.40 24.93 -0.61
N PRO A 23 7.13 24.10 0.40
CA PRO A 23 6.53 22.79 0.19
C PRO A 23 5.12 22.99 -0.39
N GLY A 24 4.82 22.38 -1.54
CA GLY A 24 3.47 22.29 -2.07
C GLY A 24 3.24 22.74 -3.51
N GLY A 25 4.27 22.90 -4.33
CA GLY A 25 4.10 23.17 -5.76
C GLY A 25 4.54 22.02 -6.64
N SER A 26 3.68 21.55 -7.57
CA SER A 26 4.15 20.72 -8.67
C SER A 26 5.17 21.50 -9.49
N ASN A 27 6.31 20.89 -9.82
CA ASN A 27 7.21 21.49 -10.79
C ASN A 27 6.48 21.64 -12.13
N ALA A 28 6.65 22.78 -12.79
CA ALA A 28 6.02 23.01 -14.08
C ALA A 28 6.31 21.83 -15.01
N LYS A 29 5.26 21.12 -15.46
CA LYS A 29 5.22 19.96 -16.37
C LYS A 29 4.93 18.59 -15.73
N GLY A 30 4.17 18.50 -14.65
CA GLY A 30 3.67 17.21 -14.13
C GLY A 30 4.72 16.37 -13.40
N GLU A 31 5.84 16.97 -12.97
CA GLU A 31 6.80 16.32 -12.08
C GLU A 31 6.40 16.55 -10.61
N TRP A 32 6.29 15.48 -9.86
CA TRP A 32 6.06 15.57 -8.41
C TRP A 32 7.36 15.94 -7.70
N PRO A 33 7.37 16.97 -6.81
CA PRO A 33 8.60 17.49 -6.21
C PRO A 33 9.21 16.60 -5.14
N TYR A 34 8.47 15.58 -4.67
CA TYR A 34 8.89 14.70 -3.58
C TYR A 34 9.39 13.37 -4.12
N ALA A 35 10.31 12.74 -3.37
CA ALA A 35 10.77 11.40 -3.68
C ALA A 35 9.63 10.41 -3.47
N SER A 36 9.28 9.65 -4.51
CA SER A 36 8.39 8.50 -4.38
C SER A 36 9.16 7.21 -4.64
N LEU A 37 8.69 6.09 -4.07
CA LEU A 37 9.30 4.78 -4.27
C LEU A 37 9.21 4.37 -5.74
N GLY A 38 10.24 4.69 -6.53
CA GLY A 38 10.37 4.28 -7.93
C GLY A 38 9.52 5.05 -8.94
N ASN A 39 8.87 6.17 -8.55
CA ASN A 39 8.10 7.00 -9.47
C ASN A 39 8.28 8.50 -9.17
N LYS A 40 8.16 9.34 -10.18
CA LYS A 40 8.22 10.80 -10.07
C LYS A 40 6.88 11.45 -9.74
N THR A 41 5.79 10.70 -9.78
CA THR A 41 4.43 11.15 -9.44
C THR A 41 3.92 10.42 -8.23
N PRO A 42 2.96 10.96 -7.44
CA PRO A 42 2.35 10.19 -6.35
C PRO A 42 1.82 8.86 -6.87
N LEU A 43 2.25 7.75 -6.27
CA LEU A 43 1.78 6.41 -6.66
C LEU A 43 0.30 6.25 -6.34
N LEU A 44 -0.49 5.80 -7.32
CA LEU A 44 -1.86 5.39 -7.10
C LEU A 44 -1.89 3.89 -6.79
N ILE A 45 -2.20 3.56 -5.54
CA ILE A 45 -2.21 2.19 -5.04
C ILE A 45 -3.67 1.76 -4.87
N ALA A 46 -4.10 0.77 -5.65
CA ALA A 46 -5.45 0.24 -5.60
C ALA A 46 -5.62 -0.70 -4.40
N HIS A 47 -6.16 -0.17 -3.29
CA HIS A 47 -6.36 -0.86 -2.04
C HIS A 47 -7.31 -2.04 -2.20
N ARG A 48 -6.78 -3.25 -2.14
CA ARG A 48 -7.49 -4.51 -2.39
C ARG A 48 -8.12 -4.60 -3.79
N GLY A 49 -7.56 -3.88 -4.77
CA GLY A 49 -8.12 -3.71 -6.11
C GLY A 49 -9.13 -2.56 -6.20
N ALA A 50 -10.09 -2.65 -7.13
CA ALA A 50 -11.19 -1.70 -7.24
C ALA A 50 -12.31 -2.03 -6.22
N SER A 51 -11.97 -2.10 -4.94
CA SER A 51 -12.82 -2.61 -3.85
C SER A 51 -14.07 -1.75 -3.61
N GLY A 52 -14.08 -0.50 -4.08
CA GLY A 52 -15.27 0.35 -4.09
C GLY A 52 -16.37 -0.13 -5.06
N HIS A 53 -16.00 -0.94 -6.07
CA HIS A 53 -16.90 -1.36 -7.13
C HIS A 53 -17.12 -2.89 -7.19
N LEU A 54 -16.11 -3.68 -6.86
CA LEU A 54 -16.11 -5.14 -6.89
C LEU A 54 -15.75 -5.71 -5.51
N PRO A 55 -16.05 -6.98 -5.24
CA PRO A 55 -15.55 -7.66 -4.05
C PRO A 55 -14.01 -7.55 -3.98
N GLU A 56 -13.51 -7.17 -2.80
CA GLU A 56 -12.09 -6.98 -2.54
C GLU A 56 -11.28 -8.25 -2.81
N HIS A 57 -10.00 -8.07 -3.17
CA HIS A 57 -9.06 -9.17 -3.36
C HIS A 57 -9.52 -10.22 -4.37
N THR A 58 -9.98 -9.77 -5.53
CA THR A 58 -10.30 -10.60 -6.69
C THR A 58 -9.42 -10.21 -7.87
N LEU A 59 -9.12 -11.16 -8.76
CA LEU A 59 -8.33 -10.86 -9.96
C LEU A 59 -9.05 -9.84 -10.84
N GLU A 60 -10.38 -9.94 -10.92
CA GLU A 60 -11.23 -9.01 -11.65
C GLU A 60 -11.20 -7.60 -11.01
N GLY A 61 -11.16 -7.52 -9.67
CA GLY A 61 -10.99 -6.27 -8.94
C GLY A 61 -9.66 -5.60 -9.23
N TYR A 62 -8.56 -6.35 -9.26
CA TYR A 62 -7.24 -5.86 -9.63
C TYR A 62 -7.19 -5.41 -11.10
N GLN A 63 -7.72 -6.23 -12.01
CA GLN A 63 -7.80 -5.86 -13.42
C GLN A 63 -8.60 -4.58 -13.63
N ARG A 64 -9.74 -4.44 -12.96
CA ARG A 64 -10.55 -3.22 -13.00
C ARG A 64 -9.76 -2.01 -12.52
N ALA A 65 -9.05 -2.13 -11.39
CA ALA A 65 -8.25 -1.04 -10.85
C ALA A 65 -7.14 -0.57 -11.80
N LEU A 66 -6.46 -1.50 -12.48
CA LEU A 66 -5.47 -1.18 -13.51
C LEU A 66 -6.09 -0.44 -14.70
N ASN A 67 -7.27 -0.85 -15.15
CA ASN A 67 -8.00 -0.17 -16.22
C ASN A 67 -8.48 1.24 -15.79
N ASP A 68 -8.75 1.43 -14.50
CA ASP A 68 -9.15 2.68 -13.88
C ASP A 68 -7.95 3.61 -13.56
N GLY A 69 -6.71 3.22 -13.91
CA GLY A 69 -5.51 4.05 -13.86
C GLY A 69 -4.60 3.81 -12.64
N ALA A 70 -4.77 2.72 -11.90
CA ALA A 70 -3.85 2.37 -10.81
C ALA A 70 -2.45 2.06 -11.34
N ASP A 71 -1.42 2.50 -10.59
CA ASP A 71 -0.03 2.12 -10.82
C ASP A 71 0.31 0.82 -10.11
N CYS A 72 -0.22 0.64 -8.91
CA CYS A 72 0.01 -0.50 -8.03
C CYS A 72 -1.29 -1.23 -7.72
N ILE A 73 -1.22 -2.56 -7.63
CA ILE A 73 -2.24 -3.39 -7.01
C ILE A 73 -1.75 -3.85 -5.64
N GLU A 74 -2.64 -3.86 -4.67
CA GLU A 74 -2.30 -4.17 -3.28
C GLU A 74 -3.04 -5.42 -2.82
N PRO A 75 -2.32 -6.56 -2.66
CA PRO A 75 -2.84 -7.80 -2.10
C PRO A 75 -2.45 -7.96 -0.63
N ASP A 76 -3.43 -8.21 0.25
CA ASP A 76 -3.23 -8.69 1.61
C ASP A 76 -3.03 -10.20 1.63
N LEU A 77 -2.06 -10.70 2.38
CA LEU A 77 -1.63 -12.10 2.35
C LEU A 77 -1.87 -12.79 3.70
N VAL A 78 -2.61 -13.89 3.67
CA VAL A 78 -2.80 -14.81 4.78
C VAL A 78 -2.49 -16.24 4.34
N PHE A 79 -2.34 -17.17 5.28
CA PHE A 79 -2.11 -18.58 4.94
C PHE A 79 -3.41 -19.40 4.88
N SER A 80 -3.46 -20.30 3.88
CA SER A 80 -4.32 -21.47 3.92
C SER A 80 -3.75 -22.54 4.89
N LYS A 81 -4.55 -23.53 5.25
CA LYS A 81 -4.15 -24.67 6.10
C LYS A 81 -2.93 -25.43 5.56
N ASP A 82 -2.82 -25.56 4.26
CA ASP A 82 -1.73 -26.24 3.55
C ASP A 82 -0.58 -25.30 3.18
N GLY A 83 -0.55 -24.10 3.80
CA GLY A 83 0.59 -23.19 3.77
C GLY A 83 0.78 -22.46 2.44
N VAL A 84 -0.30 -22.23 1.69
CA VAL A 84 -0.29 -21.39 0.50
C VAL A 84 -0.69 -19.96 0.87
N LEU A 85 0.02 -18.95 0.34
CA LEU A 85 -0.36 -17.55 0.48
C LEU A 85 -1.60 -17.26 -0.37
N VAL A 86 -2.71 -16.96 0.27
CA VAL A 86 -3.98 -16.56 -0.35
C VAL A 86 -4.27 -15.10 -0.05
N VAL A 87 -5.02 -14.46 -0.92
CA VAL A 87 -5.21 -13.02 -0.85
C VAL A 87 -6.51 -12.68 -0.13
N ARG A 88 -6.39 -12.29 1.14
CA ARG A 88 -7.48 -11.85 2.03
C ARG A 88 -6.95 -10.86 3.07
N HIS A 89 -7.79 -9.83 3.39
CA HIS A 89 -7.43 -8.86 4.42
C HIS A 89 -7.49 -9.46 5.81
N ASP A 90 -8.64 -10.05 6.15
CA ASP A 90 -8.84 -10.65 7.46
C ASP A 90 -8.38 -12.11 7.47
N THR A 91 -7.91 -12.57 8.62
CA THR A 91 -7.61 -13.99 8.86
C THR A 91 -8.88 -14.86 8.89
N PHE A 92 -10.07 -14.23 8.94
CA PHE A 92 -11.38 -14.88 8.88
C PHE A 92 -12.12 -14.59 7.55
N LEU A 93 -13.17 -15.37 7.25
CA LEU A 93 -13.74 -15.48 5.91
C LEU A 93 -15.15 -14.89 5.76
N SER A 94 -15.94 -14.76 6.85
CA SER A 94 -17.40 -14.52 6.72
C SER A 94 -17.77 -13.16 6.14
N THR A 95 -16.94 -12.14 6.32
CA THR A 95 -17.23 -10.77 5.85
C THR A 95 -17.01 -10.57 4.37
N THR A 96 -16.11 -11.37 3.78
CA THR A 96 -15.62 -11.17 2.40
C THR A 96 -15.85 -12.37 1.50
N THR A 97 -16.49 -13.46 2.03
CA THR A 97 -16.81 -14.66 1.26
C THR A 97 -18.19 -15.22 1.60
N ASP A 98 -18.68 -16.12 0.76
CA ASP A 98 -19.94 -16.83 0.92
C ASP A 98 -19.88 -18.02 1.92
N VAL A 99 -18.81 -18.15 2.72
CA VAL A 99 -18.57 -19.29 3.62
C VAL A 99 -19.74 -19.54 4.58
N ALA A 100 -20.40 -18.48 5.06
CA ALA A 100 -21.54 -18.60 5.98
C ALA A 100 -22.78 -19.28 5.34
N SER A 101 -22.86 -19.31 4.00
CA SER A 101 -23.92 -19.99 3.23
C SER A 101 -23.54 -21.41 2.80
N ARG A 102 -22.37 -21.92 3.23
CA ARG A 102 -21.82 -23.22 2.85
C ARG A 102 -22.04 -24.26 3.95
N PRO A 103 -23.09 -25.10 3.86
CA PRO A 103 -23.41 -26.06 4.92
C PRO A 103 -22.30 -27.07 5.20
N GLU A 104 -21.48 -27.43 4.19
CA GLU A 104 -20.30 -28.29 4.34
C GLU A 104 -19.24 -27.75 5.27
N PHE A 105 -19.23 -26.44 5.50
CA PHE A 105 -18.26 -25.76 6.38
C PHE A 105 -18.87 -25.29 7.70
N ALA A 106 -20.15 -25.49 7.94
CA ALA A 106 -20.84 -24.97 9.14
C ALA A 106 -20.18 -25.38 10.47
N SER A 107 -19.69 -26.63 10.56
CA SER A 107 -19.03 -27.15 11.76
C SER A 107 -17.63 -26.61 12.04
N ARG A 108 -17.04 -25.86 11.08
CA ARG A 108 -15.67 -25.27 11.23
C ARG A 108 -15.66 -23.90 11.88
N LYS A 109 -16.86 -23.32 12.09
CA LYS A 109 -16.98 -22.05 12.80
C LYS A 109 -16.52 -22.22 14.24
N ARG A 110 -15.58 -21.38 14.70
CA ARG A 110 -15.00 -21.48 16.04
C ARG A 110 -14.49 -20.12 16.54
N LYS A 111 -14.22 -20.04 17.83
CA LYS A 111 -13.59 -18.88 18.46
C LYS A 111 -12.25 -18.56 17.81
N SER A 112 -11.91 -17.30 17.83
CA SER A 112 -10.69 -16.78 17.23
C SER A 112 -9.43 -17.45 17.78
N PRO A 113 -8.53 -17.91 16.90
CA PRO A 113 -7.16 -18.21 17.25
C PRO A 113 -6.24 -16.99 17.09
N ASP A 114 -6.73 -15.90 16.45
CA ASP A 114 -6.00 -14.68 16.19
C ASP A 114 -6.26 -13.68 17.32
N PRO A 115 -5.21 -13.21 18.04
CA PRO A 115 -5.37 -12.26 19.14
C PRO A 115 -6.00 -10.94 18.74
N GLU A 116 -5.80 -10.48 17.48
CA GLU A 116 -6.40 -9.26 16.96
C GLU A 116 -7.94 -9.33 16.96
N PHE A 117 -8.50 -10.53 16.79
CA PHE A 117 -9.94 -10.78 16.72
C PHE A 117 -10.45 -11.66 17.87
N SER A 118 -9.85 -11.55 19.06
CA SER A 118 -10.05 -12.49 20.19
C SER A 118 -11.50 -12.76 20.57
N ASP A 119 -12.40 -11.80 20.39
CA ASP A 119 -13.83 -11.92 20.72
C ASP A 119 -14.70 -12.48 19.58
N LYS A 120 -14.06 -12.76 18.42
CA LYS A 120 -14.80 -13.20 17.22
C LYS A 120 -14.97 -14.72 17.18
N GLU A 121 -16.11 -15.16 16.68
CA GLU A 121 -16.38 -16.53 16.28
C GLU A 121 -16.68 -16.58 14.79
N ASP A 122 -15.80 -17.24 14.02
CA ASP A 122 -15.82 -17.20 12.56
C ASP A 122 -15.18 -18.46 11.94
N TRP A 123 -15.08 -18.49 10.62
CA TRP A 123 -14.30 -19.43 9.82
C TRP A 123 -12.93 -18.81 9.52
N TRP A 124 -11.85 -19.49 9.91
CA TRP A 124 -10.49 -18.97 9.82
C TRP A 124 -9.80 -19.52 8.57
N ALA A 125 -9.20 -18.66 7.74
CA ALA A 125 -8.56 -19.05 6.48
C ALA A 125 -7.57 -20.20 6.66
N ALA A 126 -6.80 -20.19 7.75
CA ALA A 126 -5.83 -21.23 8.10
C ALA A 126 -6.45 -22.59 8.49
N ASP A 127 -7.77 -22.71 8.61
CA ASP A 127 -8.46 -23.98 8.80
C ASP A 127 -8.86 -24.66 7.47
N PHE A 128 -8.70 -23.96 6.33
CA PHE A 128 -9.12 -24.40 5.02
C PHE A 128 -7.90 -24.64 4.11
N THR A 129 -7.88 -25.76 3.41
CA THR A 129 -6.92 -26.00 2.34
C THR A 129 -7.18 -25.04 1.17
N LEU A 130 -6.16 -24.81 0.31
CA LEU A 130 -6.35 -24.02 -0.89
C LEU A 130 -7.51 -24.54 -1.75
N ALA A 131 -7.63 -25.87 -1.90
CA ALA A 131 -8.68 -26.47 -2.69
C ALA A 131 -10.09 -26.11 -2.14
N GLU A 132 -10.26 -26.07 -0.84
CA GLU A 132 -11.51 -25.65 -0.18
C GLU A 132 -11.76 -24.16 -0.34
N LEU A 133 -10.73 -23.30 -0.13
CA LEU A 133 -10.85 -21.85 -0.35
C LEU A 133 -11.25 -21.51 -1.79
N LYS A 134 -10.76 -22.26 -2.78
CA LYS A 134 -11.14 -22.08 -4.19
C LYS A 134 -12.61 -22.45 -4.49
N THR A 135 -13.29 -23.15 -3.60
CA THR A 135 -14.76 -23.39 -3.73
C THR A 135 -15.58 -22.18 -3.28
N LEU A 136 -15.03 -21.34 -2.42
CA LEU A 136 -15.70 -20.13 -1.94
C LEU A 136 -15.74 -19.03 -3.03
N ARG A 137 -16.65 -18.10 -2.82
CA ARG A 137 -16.80 -16.92 -3.69
C ARG A 137 -16.72 -15.65 -2.87
N ALA A 138 -16.05 -14.66 -3.43
CA ALA A 138 -15.93 -13.34 -2.83
C ALA A 138 -17.27 -12.60 -2.82
N ILE A 139 -17.52 -11.84 -1.75
CA ILE A 139 -18.66 -10.94 -1.60
C ILE A 139 -18.20 -9.55 -1.17
N GLN A 140 -19.00 -8.52 -1.45
CA GLN A 140 -18.74 -7.15 -1.05
C GLN A 140 -18.95 -6.99 0.47
N SER A 141 -17.89 -6.60 1.18
CA SER A 141 -17.88 -6.45 2.64
C SER A 141 -18.50 -5.13 3.11
N PHE A 142 -18.41 -4.07 2.32
CA PHE A 142 -18.87 -2.74 2.70
C PHE A 142 -20.36 -2.53 2.45
N LYS A 143 -21.06 -2.04 3.49
CA LYS A 143 -22.47 -1.63 3.36
C LYS A 143 -22.58 -0.43 2.41
N GLY A 144 -23.52 -0.50 1.48
CA GLY A 144 -23.79 0.59 0.52
C GLY A 144 -23.04 0.47 -0.80
N ARG A 145 -22.03 -0.41 -0.90
CA ARG A 145 -21.33 -0.70 -2.17
C ARG A 145 -22.09 -1.72 -3.01
N PRO A 146 -21.86 -1.75 -4.36
CA PRO A 146 -22.55 -2.68 -5.25
C PRO A 146 -22.30 -4.14 -4.87
N LYS A 147 -23.37 -4.93 -4.82
CA LYS A 147 -23.35 -6.38 -4.58
C LYS A 147 -23.59 -7.23 -5.81
N THR A 148 -23.66 -6.61 -6.99
CA THR A 148 -23.95 -7.28 -8.27
C THR A 148 -22.96 -8.41 -8.59
N PHE A 149 -21.74 -8.32 -8.06
CA PHE A 149 -20.67 -9.28 -8.31
C PHE A 149 -20.45 -10.28 -7.17
N ASP A 150 -21.28 -10.23 -6.11
CA ASP A 150 -21.21 -11.19 -5.01
C ASP A 150 -21.42 -12.62 -5.52
N GLY A 151 -20.58 -13.53 -5.07
CA GLY A 151 -20.68 -14.95 -5.42
C GLY A 151 -20.13 -15.33 -6.80
N LEU A 152 -19.50 -14.38 -7.54
CA LEU A 152 -18.98 -14.67 -8.89
C LEU A 152 -17.49 -15.02 -8.89
N TYR A 153 -16.66 -14.35 -8.09
CA TYR A 153 -15.21 -14.41 -8.17
C TYR A 153 -14.59 -15.29 -7.08
N GLN A 154 -13.48 -15.92 -7.42
CA GLN A 154 -12.73 -16.77 -6.51
C GLN A 154 -11.76 -15.98 -5.63
N ILE A 155 -11.32 -16.60 -4.53
CA ILE A 155 -10.17 -16.13 -3.74
C ILE A 155 -8.89 -16.43 -4.54
N PRO A 156 -8.06 -15.45 -4.90
CA PRO A 156 -6.79 -15.72 -5.57
C PRO A 156 -5.70 -16.13 -4.59
N THR A 157 -4.69 -16.81 -5.12
CA THR A 157 -3.39 -16.96 -4.48
C THR A 157 -2.51 -15.75 -4.79
N PHE A 158 -1.45 -15.55 -4.01
CA PHE A 158 -0.46 -14.52 -4.32
C PHE A 158 0.19 -14.74 -5.69
N ASP A 159 0.52 -15.98 -6.04
CA ASP A 159 1.08 -16.33 -7.35
C ASP A 159 0.16 -15.92 -8.52
N GLU A 160 -1.16 -16.11 -8.39
CA GLU A 160 -2.13 -15.69 -9.43
C GLU A 160 -2.18 -14.16 -9.57
N VAL A 161 -2.02 -13.42 -8.47
CA VAL A 161 -1.93 -11.94 -8.53
C VAL A 161 -0.63 -11.50 -9.20
N LEU A 162 0.50 -12.14 -8.91
CA LEU A 162 1.78 -11.86 -9.57
C LEU A 162 1.73 -12.18 -11.08
N GLU A 163 1.07 -13.27 -11.46
CA GLU A 163 0.83 -13.60 -12.88
C GLU A 163 0.03 -12.52 -13.58
N LEU A 164 -1.07 -12.06 -12.96
CA LEU A 164 -1.86 -10.96 -13.48
C LEU A 164 -1.00 -9.69 -13.66
N ALA A 165 -0.22 -9.31 -12.64
CA ALA A 165 0.63 -8.12 -12.69
C ALA A 165 1.64 -8.19 -13.85
N LYS A 166 2.28 -9.36 -14.07
CA LYS A 166 3.21 -9.58 -15.18
C LYS A 166 2.56 -9.55 -16.55
N SER A 167 1.30 -9.93 -16.65
CA SER A 167 0.57 -9.99 -17.93
C SER A 167 0.03 -8.61 -18.35
N ARG A 168 0.23 -7.54 -17.57
CA ARG A 168 -0.36 -6.22 -17.74
C ARG A 168 0.68 -5.11 -17.65
N VAL A 169 0.28 -3.96 -18.19
CA VAL A 169 0.93 -2.67 -17.97
C VAL A 169 -0.11 -1.68 -17.44
N THR A 170 0.38 -0.61 -16.82
CA THR A 170 -0.46 0.51 -16.38
C THR A 170 -0.99 1.30 -17.60
N VAL A 171 -1.91 2.23 -17.38
CA VAL A 171 -2.40 3.14 -18.45
C VAL A 171 -1.30 4.03 -19.03
N THR A 172 -0.17 4.17 -18.33
CA THR A 172 1.03 4.88 -18.79
C THR A 172 2.08 3.95 -19.41
N SER A 173 1.70 2.69 -19.71
CA SER A 173 2.58 1.66 -20.30
C SER A 173 3.78 1.24 -19.42
N GLU A 174 3.73 1.53 -18.14
CA GLU A 174 4.73 1.09 -17.17
C GLU A 174 4.41 -0.33 -16.65
N PRO A 175 5.42 -1.11 -16.20
CA PRO A 175 5.16 -2.35 -15.49
C PRO A 175 4.27 -2.12 -14.26
N VAL A 176 3.33 -3.04 -14.02
CA VAL A 176 2.46 -2.97 -12.84
C VAL A 176 3.29 -3.10 -11.57
N CYS A 177 3.03 -2.21 -10.63
CA CYS A 177 3.58 -2.30 -9.29
C CYS A 177 2.73 -3.24 -8.42
N VAL A 178 3.37 -4.05 -7.56
CA VAL A 178 2.68 -4.91 -6.58
C VAL A 178 3.07 -4.50 -5.16
N TYR A 179 2.08 -4.34 -4.31
CA TYR A 179 2.25 -3.79 -2.97
C TYR A 179 1.72 -4.78 -1.90
N PRO A 180 2.33 -5.98 -1.74
CA PRO A 180 1.81 -7.02 -0.87
C PRO A 180 1.92 -6.66 0.61
N GLU A 181 0.82 -6.86 1.37
CA GLU A 181 0.82 -6.78 2.82
C GLU A 181 0.91 -8.17 3.46
N ALA A 182 1.84 -8.35 4.37
CA ALA A 182 1.85 -9.50 5.28
C ALA A 182 0.87 -9.24 6.43
N LYS A 183 -0.25 -9.96 6.45
CA LYS A 183 -1.28 -9.85 7.50
C LYS A 183 -0.97 -10.76 8.68
N SER A 184 -1.01 -10.21 9.89
CA SER A 184 -0.85 -10.94 11.15
C SER A 184 0.28 -11.99 11.14
N PRO A 185 1.54 -11.64 10.73
CA PRO A 185 2.67 -12.59 10.69
C PRO A 185 2.91 -13.32 11.99
N ALA A 186 2.78 -12.66 13.14
CA ALA A 186 2.98 -13.25 14.47
C ALA A 186 1.91 -14.31 14.78
N TYR A 187 0.66 -14.05 14.43
CA TYR A 187 -0.41 -15.05 14.53
C TYR A 187 -0.10 -16.28 13.68
N HIS A 188 0.25 -16.08 12.41
CA HIS A 188 0.57 -17.17 11.49
C HIS A 188 1.77 -17.99 11.98
N ALA A 189 2.80 -17.37 12.53
CA ALA A 189 3.93 -18.05 13.14
C ALA A 189 3.48 -18.91 14.35
N GLY A 190 2.57 -18.39 15.17
CA GLY A 190 2.00 -19.08 16.33
C GLY A 190 1.21 -20.35 16.00
N ILE A 191 0.68 -20.44 14.76
CA ILE A 191 -0.06 -21.62 14.27
C ILE A 191 0.75 -22.53 13.33
N GLY A 192 2.07 -22.31 13.25
CA GLY A 192 3.00 -23.18 12.51
C GLY A 192 3.43 -22.64 11.14
N HIS A 193 3.05 -21.41 10.76
CA HIS A 193 3.45 -20.76 9.50
C HIS A 193 4.41 -19.59 9.76
N ALA A 194 5.60 -19.88 10.30
CA ALA A 194 6.62 -18.86 10.61
C ALA A 194 7.42 -18.38 9.38
N ASP A 195 7.16 -18.95 8.21
CA ASP A 195 7.89 -18.77 6.97
C ASP A 195 7.23 -17.79 5.97
N MET A 196 6.40 -16.84 6.48
CA MET A 196 5.67 -15.90 5.63
C MET A 196 6.61 -15.03 4.78
N ALA A 197 7.68 -14.51 5.37
CA ALA A 197 8.66 -13.70 4.63
C ALA A 197 9.34 -14.50 3.53
N GLU A 198 9.79 -15.72 3.84
CA GLU A 198 10.43 -16.64 2.91
C GLU A 198 9.50 -16.99 1.74
N LYS A 199 8.22 -17.24 1.99
CA LYS A 199 7.22 -17.56 0.97
C LYS A 199 6.88 -16.36 0.09
N ILE A 200 6.74 -15.17 0.65
CA ILE A 200 6.56 -13.94 -0.13
C ILE A 200 7.74 -13.76 -1.10
N LEU A 201 8.96 -13.83 -0.58
CA LEU A 201 10.17 -13.67 -1.40
C LEU A 201 10.33 -14.79 -2.43
N ALA A 202 9.97 -16.03 -2.08
CA ALA A 202 10.00 -17.16 -3.02
C ALA A 202 9.01 -16.98 -4.18
N SER A 203 7.78 -16.50 -3.89
CA SER A 203 6.80 -16.19 -4.93
C SER A 203 7.27 -15.04 -5.82
N LEU A 204 7.79 -13.95 -5.25
CA LEU A 204 8.36 -12.84 -6.02
C LEU A 204 9.49 -13.32 -6.94
N LYS A 205 10.41 -14.12 -6.41
CA LYS A 205 11.52 -14.71 -7.19
C LYS A 205 11.03 -15.63 -8.31
N LYS A 206 10.06 -16.50 -8.03
CA LYS A 206 9.43 -17.39 -9.02
C LYS A 206 8.88 -16.61 -10.21
N HIS A 207 8.34 -15.42 -9.95
CA HIS A 207 7.78 -14.54 -10.98
C HIS A 207 8.78 -13.52 -11.54
N GLY A 208 10.06 -13.53 -11.11
CA GLY A 208 11.10 -12.60 -11.56
C GLY A 208 10.85 -11.15 -11.12
N MET A 209 10.25 -10.97 -9.93
CA MET A 209 9.90 -9.66 -9.34
C MET A 209 10.71 -9.38 -8.07
N ASP A 210 11.89 -10.00 -7.90
CA ASP A 210 12.79 -9.88 -6.74
C ASP A 210 14.05 -9.05 -7.03
N GLY A 211 14.22 -8.55 -8.25
CA GLY A 211 15.41 -7.80 -8.68
C GLY A 211 15.35 -6.32 -8.30
N ALA A 212 16.51 -5.65 -8.34
CA ALA A 212 16.69 -4.24 -7.98
C ALA A 212 15.86 -3.22 -8.80
N GLY A 213 15.23 -3.61 -9.90
CA GLY A 213 14.35 -2.77 -10.72
C GLY A 213 12.89 -3.16 -10.61
N SER A 214 12.56 -4.13 -9.76
CA SER A 214 11.18 -4.59 -9.60
C SER A 214 10.35 -3.54 -8.86
N ARG A 215 9.16 -3.30 -9.36
CA ARG A 215 8.20 -2.36 -8.74
C ARG A 215 7.37 -3.12 -7.69
N VAL A 216 8.02 -3.50 -6.60
CA VAL A 216 7.41 -4.23 -5.49
C VAL A 216 7.72 -3.50 -4.19
N PHE A 217 6.71 -3.31 -3.35
CA PHE A 217 6.83 -2.65 -2.05
C PHE A 217 6.14 -3.54 -1.01
N ILE A 218 6.92 -4.19 -0.14
CA ILE A 218 6.38 -5.14 0.84
C ILE A 218 6.00 -4.37 2.10
N GLN A 219 4.80 -4.57 2.63
CA GLN A 219 4.32 -3.83 3.79
C GLN A 219 3.81 -4.73 4.91
N SER A 220 3.83 -4.22 6.14
CA SER A 220 3.16 -4.83 7.29
C SER A 220 2.99 -3.84 8.44
N PHE A 221 2.02 -4.09 9.32
CA PHE A 221 1.85 -3.40 10.60
C PHE A 221 2.77 -3.92 11.70
N GLU A 222 3.38 -5.09 11.52
CA GLU A 222 4.23 -5.72 12.52
C GLU A 222 5.71 -5.34 12.34
N PRO A 223 6.29 -4.49 13.23
CA PRO A 223 7.66 -4.01 13.07
C PRO A 223 8.71 -5.13 13.05
N ASP A 224 8.50 -6.21 13.81
CA ASP A 224 9.41 -7.37 13.81
C ASP A 224 9.44 -8.07 12.47
N PHE A 225 8.28 -8.21 11.80
CA PHE A 225 8.21 -8.75 10.45
C PHE A 225 8.88 -7.82 9.44
N VAL A 226 8.60 -6.50 9.51
CA VAL A 226 9.24 -5.48 8.64
C VAL A 226 10.75 -5.56 8.76
N LYS A 227 11.29 -5.62 9.99
CA LYS A 227 12.72 -5.75 10.26
C LYS A 227 13.30 -7.08 9.73
N LYS A 228 12.57 -8.19 9.90
CA LYS A 228 12.99 -9.51 9.38
C LYS A 228 13.12 -9.48 7.87
N ILE A 229 12.08 -9.04 7.15
CA ILE A 229 12.05 -9.09 5.69
C ILE A 229 12.99 -8.05 5.06
N ASP A 230 13.19 -6.89 5.66
CA ASP A 230 14.21 -5.91 5.25
C ASP A 230 15.62 -6.53 5.21
N GLY A 231 15.96 -7.33 6.21
CA GLY A 231 17.23 -8.07 6.24
C GLY A 231 17.37 -9.19 5.22
N MET A 232 16.30 -9.56 4.49
CA MET A 232 16.26 -10.69 3.53
C MET A 232 16.18 -10.26 2.07
N THR A 233 15.88 -9.00 1.79
CA THR A 233 15.65 -8.52 0.41
C THR A 233 16.23 -7.13 0.19
N GLY A 234 16.51 -6.77 -1.07
CA GLY A 234 16.80 -5.40 -1.48
C GLY A 234 15.57 -4.64 -2.01
N LEU A 235 14.38 -5.23 -1.91
CA LEU A 235 13.13 -4.57 -2.28
C LEU A 235 12.73 -3.58 -1.18
N PRO A 236 12.08 -2.44 -1.53
CA PRO A 236 11.56 -1.51 -0.54
C PRO A 236 10.56 -2.17 0.41
N VAL A 237 10.75 -1.93 1.72
CA VAL A 237 9.83 -2.37 2.76
C VAL A 237 9.16 -1.14 3.38
N VAL A 238 7.87 -1.22 3.63
CA VAL A 238 7.03 -0.13 4.12
C VAL A 238 6.45 -0.47 5.49
N MET A 239 6.65 0.43 6.45
CA MET A 239 6.06 0.33 7.77
C MET A 239 4.65 0.93 7.77
N LEU A 240 3.64 0.12 8.02
CA LEU A 240 2.27 0.58 8.21
C LEU A 240 2.04 1.00 9.67
N VAL A 241 1.37 2.12 9.88
CA VAL A 241 1.03 2.61 11.23
C VAL A 241 -0.40 3.14 11.27
N ALA A 242 -1.16 2.68 12.26
CA ALA A 242 -2.56 3.08 12.43
C ALA A 242 -2.71 4.42 13.17
N ASP A 243 -1.77 4.72 14.07
CA ASP A 243 -1.77 5.89 14.94
C ASP A 243 -0.35 6.31 15.36
N LYS A 244 -0.28 7.39 16.12
CA LYS A 244 1.00 7.92 16.62
C LYS A 244 1.69 6.95 17.58
N ALA A 245 0.96 6.21 18.39
CA ALA A 245 1.55 5.26 19.34
C ALA A 245 2.26 4.12 18.60
N GLY A 246 1.64 3.60 17.52
CA GLY A 246 2.27 2.61 16.63
C GLY A 246 3.53 3.15 15.96
N LEU A 247 3.50 4.40 15.48
CA LEU A 247 4.69 5.05 14.90
C LEU A 247 5.80 5.20 15.93
N ASP A 248 5.49 5.71 17.13
CA ASP A 248 6.47 5.91 18.20
C ASP A 248 7.08 4.56 18.63
N ALA A 249 6.25 3.50 18.74
CA ALA A 249 6.72 2.16 19.06
C ALA A 249 7.67 1.60 17.99
N ALA A 250 7.32 1.73 16.70
CA ALA A 250 8.19 1.32 15.61
C ALA A 250 9.51 2.08 15.61
N MET A 251 9.46 3.40 15.83
CA MET A 251 10.66 4.26 15.91
C MET A 251 11.54 3.99 17.13
N ALA A 252 10.99 3.44 18.21
CA ALA A 252 11.76 3.05 19.41
C ALA A 252 12.54 1.73 19.23
N MET A 253 12.28 0.96 18.19
CA MET A 253 12.98 -0.30 17.94
C MET A 253 14.46 -0.08 17.59
N PRO A 254 15.36 -0.97 18.04
CA PRO A 254 16.78 -0.88 17.71
C PRO A 254 17.03 -0.94 16.19
N GLY A 255 17.72 0.09 15.68
CA GLY A 255 18.04 0.22 14.26
C GLY A 255 16.97 0.91 13.43
N ALA A 256 15.89 1.41 14.04
CA ALA A 256 14.87 2.16 13.30
C ALA A 256 15.39 3.53 12.80
N PRO A 257 14.88 4.02 11.65
CA PRO A 257 14.00 3.30 10.72
C PRO A 257 14.79 2.28 9.88
N PHE A 258 14.28 1.06 9.78
CA PHE A 258 14.79 -0.01 8.92
C PHE A 258 13.84 -0.28 7.74
N TRP A 259 12.98 0.64 7.44
CA TRP A 259 12.06 0.63 6.31
C TRP A 259 12.34 1.81 5.37
N GLN A 260 11.97 1.66 4.12
CA GLN A 260 12.20 2.63 3.06
C GLN A 260 10.93 3.42 2.69
N GLY A 261 9.79 3.15 3.31
CA GLY A 261 8.56 3.89 3.15
C GLY A 261 7.69 3.86 4.40
N LEU A 262 6.85 4.86 4.60
CA LEU A 262 5.89 4.96 5.69
C LEU A 262 4.46 4.95 5.14
N GLY A 263 3.61 4.03 5.63
CA GLY A 263 2.19 3.94 5.31
C GLY A 263 1.32 4.32 6.52
N PRO A 264 1.05 5.59 6.75
CA PRO A 264 0.25 6.03 7.89
C PRO A 264 -1.24 6.02 7.57
N ASN A 265 -2.09 5.82 8.60
CA ASN A 265 -3.49 6.17 8.49
C ASN A 265 -3.64 7.66 8.14
N ILE A 266 -4.54 7.99 7.20
CA ILE A 266 -4.77 9.38 6.76
C ILE A 266 -5.09 10.34 7.91
N GLY A 267 -5.77 9.84 8.97
CA GLY A 267 -6.09 10.62 10.16
C GLY A 267 -4.88 11.10 10.96
N MET A 268 -3.68 10.53 10.71
CA MET A 268 -2.44 10.95 11.37
C MET A 268 -1.80 12.19 10.72
N LEU A 269 -2.16 12.54 9.49
CA LEU A 269 -1.44 13.52 8.68
C LEU A 269 -1.98 14.95 8.83
N ARG A 270 -3.21 15.10 9.34
CA ARG A 270 -3.86 16.41 9.53
C ARG A 270 -4.48 16.50 10.93
N ASP A 271 -4.37 17.68 11.53
CA ASP A 271 -5.05 18.01 12.76
C ASP A 271 -6.53 18.40 12.50
N ALA A 272 -7.25 18.76 13.57
CA ALA A 272 -8.66 19.16 13.49
C ALA A 272 -8.89 20.43 12.64
N ASP A 273 -7.87 21.29 12.53
CA ASP A 273 -7.91 22.51 11.71
C ASP A 273 -7.51 22.23 10.25
N GLY A 274 -7.14 21.00 9.94
CA GLY A 274 -6.71 20.55 8.61
C GLY A 274 -5.27 20.88 8.26
N LYS A 275 -4.44 21.29 9.23
CA LYS A 275 -3.02 21.56 9.06
C LYS A 275 -2.20 20.28 9.16
N SER A 276 -0.99 20.27 8.57
CA SER A 276 -0.05 19.18 8.74
C SER A 276 0.27 18.93 10.22
N THR A 277 0.32 17.64 10.60
CA THR A 277 0.78 17.22 11.93
C THR A 277 2.31 17.13 12.04
N GLY A 278 3.05 17.36 10.93
CA GLY A 278 4.50 17.21 10.87
C GLY A 278 4.99 15.80 10.57
N VAL A 279 4.11 14.81 10.41
CA VAL A 279 4.50 13.41 10.12
C VAL A 279 5.18 13.27 8.76
N ILE A 280 4.63 13.94 7.72
CA ILE A 280 5.20 13.92 6.36
C ILE A 280 6.59 14.56 6.37
N GLU A 281 6.70 15.75 6.94
CA GLU A 281 7.96 16.51 7.01
C GLU A 281 9.04 15.73 7.79
N ALA A 282 8.66 15.08 8.87
CA ALA A 282 9.58 14.25 9.66
C ALA A 282 10.06 13.00 8.91
N ALA A 283 9.20 12.39 8.10
CA ALA A 283 9.57 11.26 7.23
C ALA A 283 10.49 11.72 6.10
N HIS A 284 10.13 12.80 5.40
CA HIS A 284 10.93 13.38 4.31
C HIS A 284 12.32 13.84 4.77
N ALA A 285 12.44 14.40 5.99
CA ALA A 285 13.75 14.74 6.59
C ALA A 285 14.70 13.54 6.73
N LYS A 286 14.15 12.31 6.68
CA LYS A 286 14.91 11.04 6.69
C LYS A 286 14.96 10.38 5.30
N GLY A 287 14.45 11.03 4.25
CA GLY A 287 14.36 10.47 2.90
C GLY A 287 13.30 9.35 2.77
N ILE A 288 12.32 9.30 3.67
CA ILE A 288 11.27 8.27 3.69
C ILE A 288 10.00 8.83 3.04
N PRO A 289 9.58 8.31 1.88
CA PRO A 289 8.31 8.67 1.26
C PRO A 289 7.11 8.17 2.08
N VAL A 290 5.97 8.87 1.93
CA VAL A 290 4.76 8.67 2.73
C VAL A 290 3.59 8.29 1.83
N HIS A 291 3.02 7.09 2.05
CA HIS A 291 1.91 6.51 1.30
C HIS A 291 0.71 6.28 2.25
N PRO A 292 -0.14 7.27 2.51
CA PRO A 292 -1.27 7.14 3.43
C PRO A 292 -2.40 6.24 2.90
N TRP A 293 -3.11 5.60 3.83
CA TRP A 293 -4.26 4.75 3.61
C TRP A 293 -5.45 5.19 4.46
N THR A 294 -6.69 5.12 4.02
CA THR A 294 -7.21 4.79 2.71
C THR A 294 -8.22 5.86 2.30
N PHE A 295 -8.11 6.35 1.08
CA PHE A 295 -9.10 7.26 0.52
C PHE A 295 -10.29 6.48 -0.05
N ARG A 296 -11.52 6.90 0.27
CA ARG A 296 -12.76 6.23 -0.13
C ARG A 296 -13.82 7.25 -0.52
N ASP A 297 -14.40 7.11 -1.72
CA ASP A 297 -15.43 8.04 -2.22
C ASP A 297 -16.69 8.05 -1.35
N ASP A 298 -17.01 6.90 -0.77
CA ASP A 298 -18.14 6.68 0.12
C ASP A 298 -17.88 7.04 1.59
N GLN A 299 -16.67 7.53 1.91
CA GLN A 299 -16.28 7.96 3.26
C GLN A 299 -15.62 9.35 3.19
N PRO A 300 -16.42 10.44 3.08
CA PRO A 300 -15.89 11.79 2.97
C PRO A 300 -15.10 12.20 4.20
N ILE A 301 -13.94 12.86 4.01
CA ILE A 301 -13.06 13.31 5.08
C ILE A 301 -13.46 14.74 5.47
N GLY A 302 -13.79 14.95 6.75
CA GLY A 302 -14.20 16.26 7.24
C GLY A 302 -15.45 16.80 6.55
N GLY A 303 -16.34 15.93 6.06
CA GLY A 303 -17.57 16.32 5.34
C GLY A 303 -17.33 16.84 3.91
N LYS A 304 -16.09 16.81 3.40
CA LYS A 304 -15.74 17.23 2.05
C LYS A 304 -15.79 16.06 1.07
N PRO A 305 -16.11 16.30 -0.22
CA PRO A 305 -15.93 15.29 -1.27
C PRO A 305 -14.48 14.77 -1.27
N ILE A 306 -14.30 13.47 -1.49
CA ILE A 306 -12.97 12.84 -1.40
C ILE A 306 -11.96 13.45 -2.37
N ALA A 307 -12.39 13.85 -3.57
CA ALA A 307 -11.54 14.51 -4.56
C ALA A 307 -10.93 15.83 -4.00
N THR A 308 -11.71 16.61 -3.25
CA THR A 308 -11.22 17.82 -2.58
C THR A 308 -10.19 17.47 -1.52
N SER A 309 -10.49 16.47 -0.69
CA SER A 309 -9.57 16.02 0.35
C SER A 309 -8.27 15.47 -0.24
N MET A 310 -8.32 14.67 -1.30
CA MET A 310 -7.11 14.17 -1.99
C MET A 310 -6.20 15.31 -2.45
N LYS A 311 -6.76 16.38 -3.06
CA LYS A 311 -5.96 17.56 -3.46
C LYS A 311 -5.27 18.23 -2.28
N GLU A 312 -5.97 18.34 -1.15
CA GLU A 312 -5.40 18.89 0.08
C GLU A 312 -4.25 18.02 0.61
N PHE A 313 -4.38 16.67 0.57
CA PHE A 313 -3.30 15.76 0.96
C PHE A 313 -2.12 15.78 -0.02
N PHE A 314 -2.37 15.91 -1.32
CA PHE A 314 -1.29 16.09 -2.31
C PHE A 314 -0.52 17.39 -2.04
N ALA A 315 -1.20 18.48 -1.65
CA ALA A 315 -0.55 19.72 -1.26
C ALA A 315 0.30 19.60 0.02
N LEU A 316 0.03 18.61 0.89
CA LEU A 316 0.89 18.29 2.04
C LEU A 316 2.15 17.51 1.63
N GLY A 317 2.22 16.97 0.41
CA GLY A 317 3.40 16.30 -0.11
C GLY A 317 3.42 14.78 0.09
N ILE A 318 2.26 14.10 0.08
CA ILE A 318 2.25 12.64 0.07
C ILE A 318 2.84 12.09 -1.23
N ASP A 319 3.57 10.97 -1.17
CA ASP A 319 4.31 10.39 -2.30
C ASP A 319 3.56 9.26 -3.01
N GLY A 320 2.52 8.77 -2.41
CA GLY A 320 1.59 7.79 -2.94
C GLY A 320 0.32 7.78 -2.08
N PHE A 321 -0.68 7.03 -2.49
CA PHE A 321 -1.93 6.95 -1.73
C PHE A 321 -2.72 5.68 -2.07
N PHE A 322 -3.29 5.08 -1.03
CA PHE A 322 -4.19 3.95 -1.17
C PHE A 322 -5.62 4.43 -1.38
N THR A 323 -6.31 3.87 -2.38
CA THR A 323 -7.73 4.17 -2.61
C THR A 323 -8.52 2.94 -3.03
N ASP A 324 -9.78 2.87 -2.56
CA ASP A 324 -10.75 1.86 -3.00
C ASP A 324 -11.35 2.18 -4.39
N PHE A 325 -11.15 3.44 -4.87
CA PHE A 325 -11.72 3.98 -6.10
C PHE A 325 -10.62 4.54 -7.00
N ALA A 326 -9.92 3.65 -7.71
CA ALA A 326 -8.76 4.02 -8.53
C ALA A 326 -9.09 5.09 -9.58
N ILE A 327 -10.29 5.05 -10.18
CA ILE A 327 -10.71 6.03 -11.18
C ILE A 327 -10.77 7.46 -10.63
N THR A 328 -11.27 7.64 -9.40
CA THR A 328 -11.28 8.94 -8.73
C THR A 328 -9.87 9.41 -8.42
N GLY A 329 -9.04 8.51 -7.87
CA GLY A 329 -7.63 8.80 -7.59
C GLY A 329 -6.86 9.23 -8.84
N TYR A 330 -7.06 8.53 -9.96
CA TYR A 330 -6.43 8.85 -11.24
C TYR A 330 -6.86 10.22 -11.75
N ALA A 331 -8.16 10.51 -11.74
CA ALA A 331 -8.68 11.81 -12.19
C ALA A 331 -8.14 12.97 -11.36
N VAL A 332 -8.16 12.83 -10.01
CA VAL A 332 -7.65 13.88 -9.10
C VAL A 332 -6.15 14.10 -9.26
N ARG A 333 -5.37 13.03 -9.37
CA ARG A 333 -3.92 13.11 -9.58
C ARG A 333 -3.60 13.85 -10.88
N ASN A 334 -4.26 13.49 -11.98
CA ASN A 334 -4.04 14.15 -13.26
C ASN A 334 -4.43 15.62 -13.25
N ASP A 335 -5.53 15.98 -12.62
CA ASP A 335 -5.96 17.36 -12.44
C ASP A 335 -4.93 18.20 -11.66
N VAL A 336 -4.29 17.63 -10.64
CA VAL A 336 -3.23 18.30 -9.86
C VAL A 336 -1.94 18.43 -10.65
N LEU A 337 -1.56 17.40 -11.43
CA LEU A 337 -0.30 17.41 -12.18
C LEU A 337 -0.34 18.24 -13.46
N HIS A 338 -1.49 18.32 -14.13
CA HIS A 338 -1.62 18.91 -15.46
C HIS A 338 -2.55 20.13 -15.52
N GLY A 339 -3.25 20.45 -14.44
CA GLY A 339 -4.33 21.43 -14.37
C GLY A 339 -5.65 20.86 -14.89
N ALA A 340 -6.76 21.50 -14.53
CA ALA A 340 -8.04 21.21 -15.19
C ALA A 340 -7.96 21.79 -16.61
N GLU A 341 -8.10 20.94 -17.64
CA GLU A 341 -8.34 21.40 -19.02
C GLU A 341 -9.69 22.11 -19.14
#